data_5ccc74ea7492918fa4996f989cde0add
#
_entry.id   5ccc74ea7492918fa4996f989cde0add
#
_cell.length_a   1.000
_cell.length_b   1.000
_cell.length_c   1.000
_cell.angle_alpha   90.00
_cell.angle_beta   90.00
_cell.angle_gamma   90.00
#
_symmetry.space_group_name_H-M   'P 1'
#
loop_
_entity.id
_entity.type
_entity.pdbx_description
1 polymer ?
#
loop_
_entity_poly.entity_id
_entity_poly.type
_entity_poly.pdbx_seq_one_letter_code
_entity_poly.pdbx_strand_id
1 'polypeptide(L)'
;MGRAAFVRSPGSTNDHDLGLFEIGAGAAPSPAGRTSVGLYHLAWEVDTLGDLADLADALLEAGALVGSANHGTTKSLYAKDPDGLEFEVVWLIPADLLTDEDRAAGKRIQELDLDREIAKYGRDARSGIGISRVLA
;
A
#
# COMPACT_ATOMS: atom_id res chain seq x y z
N MET A 1 23.53 1.78 -21.66
CA MET A 1 22.30 1.74 -20.89
C MET A 1 22.62 1.13 -19.53
N GLY A 2 22.15 1.74 -18.45
CA GLY A 2 22.26 1.19 -17.10
C GLY A 2 21.46 -0.12 -16.96
N ARG A 3 21.60 -0.78 -15.80
CA ARG A 3 20.81 -1.96 -15.48
C ARG A 3 19.34 -1.57 -15.31
N ALA A 4 18.44 -2.49 -15.60
CA ALA A 4 17.00 -2.33 -15.36
C ALA A 4 16.47 -3.53 -14.59
N ALA A 5 15.46 -3.29 -13.75
CA ALA A 5 14.68 -4.33 -13.10
C ALA A 5 13.20 -4.09 -13.39
N PHE A 6 12.51 -5.16 -13.72
CA PHE A 6 11.06 -5.17 -13.97
C PHE A 6 10.40 -6.02 -12.90
N VAL A 7 9.52 -5.41 -12.15
CA VAL A 7 8.83 -6.03 -11.01
C VAL A 7 7.36 -6.18 -11.34
N ARG A 8 6.80 -7.32 -10.95
CA ARG A 8 5.40 -7.64 -11.18
C ARG A 8 4.77 -8.19 -9.90
N SER A 9 3.57 -7.74 -9.58
CA SER A 9 2.76 -8.34 -8.52
C SER A 9 2.39 -9.78 -8.87
N PRO A 10 2.35 -10.72 -7.94
CA PRO A 10 1.99 -12.11 -8.20
C PRO A 10 0.64 -12.29 -8.90
N GLY A 11 -0.34 -11.44 -8.59
CA GLY A 11 -1.67 -11.47 -9.20
C GLY A 11 -1.82 -10.69 -10.51
N SER A 12 -0.78 -9.99 -10.95
CA SER A 12 -0.85 -9.16 -12.16
C SER A 12 -0.82 -10.00 -13.43
N THR A 13 -1.59 -9.59 -14.42
CA THR A 13 -1.57 -10.15 -15.78
C THR A 13 -0.69 -9.33 -16.72
N ASN A 14 -0.09 -8.24 -16.26
CA ASN A 14 0.84 -7.44 -17.03
C ASN A 14 2.18 -8.17 -17.21
N ASP A 15 2.97 -7.74 -18.18
CA ASP A 15 4.37 -8.15 -18.30
C ASP A 15 5.17 -7.68 -17.09
N HIS A 16 4.98 -6.43 -16.71
CA HIS A 16 5.51 -5.83 -15.47
C HIS A 16 4.61 -4.67 -15.01
N ASP A 17 4.60 -4.41 -13.71
CA ASP A 17 3.83 -3.33 -13.10
C ASP A 17 4.73 -2.14 -12.74
N LEU A 18 6.02 -2.37 -12.54
CA LEU A 18 7.02 -1.36 -12.20
C LEU A 18 8.33 -1.63 -12.94
N GLY A 19 8.85 -0.61 -13.61
CA GLY A 19 10.17 -0.62 -14.22
C GLY A 19 11.12 0.31 -13.48
N LEU A 20 12.26 -0.22 -13.04
CA LEU A 20 13.33 0.52 -12.36
C LEU A 20 14.55 0.58 -13.28
N PHE A 21 15.11 1.75 -13.50
CA PHE A 21 16.23 1.98 -14.39
C PHE A 21 17.37 2.65 -13.65
N GLU A 22 18.56 2.04 -13.70
CA GLU A 22 19.78 2.61 -13.13
C GLU A 22 20.23 3.83 -13.95
N ILE A 23 20.30 4.98 -13.31
CA ILE A 23 20.81 6.22 -13.92
C ILE A 23 22.23 6.57 -13.45
N GLY A 24 22.80 5.78 -12.54
CA GLY A 24 24.19 5.85 -12.11
C GLY A 24 24.48 6.97 -11.12
N ALA A 25 25.76 7.22 -10.89
CA ALA A 25 26.26 8.14 -9.85
C ALA A 25 25.86 9.61 -10.05
N GLY A 26 25.35 9.97 -11.22
CA GLY A 26 24.85 11.31 -11.50
C GLY A 26 23.39 11.52 -11.14
N ALA A 27 22.74 10.52 -10.55
CA ALA A 27 21.34 10.61 -10.11
C ALA A 27 21.17 11.72 -9.06
N ALA A 28 20.23 12.63 -9.29
CA ALA A 28 19.81 13.59 -8.29
C ALA A 28 18.62 13.03 -7.50
N PRO A 29 18.46 13.40 -6.22
CA PRO A 29 17.25 13.07 -5.47
C PRO A 29 15.99 13.56 -6.18
N SER A 30 14.89 12.79 -6.08
CA SER A 30 13.61 13.25 -6.63
C SER A 30 13.16 14.52 -5.89
N PRO A 31 12.78 15.60 -6.60
CA PRO A 31 12.20 16.78 -5.98
C PRO A 31 10.70 16.59 -5.68
N ALA A 32 10.09 15.48 -6.12
CA ALA A 32 8.68 15.20 -5.88
C ALA A 32 8.39 15.02 -4.39
N GLY A 33 7.22 15.43 -3.98
CA GLY A 33 6.78 15.41 -2.58
C GLY A 33 5.89 16.61 -2.28
N ARG A 34 5.94 17.09 -1.03
CA ARG A 34 5.02 18.13 -0.55
C ARG A 34 5.23 19.52 -1.17
N THR A 35 6.38 19.78 -1.75
CA THR A 35 6.78 21.13 -2.23
C THR A 35 7.00 21.21 -3.74
N SER A 36 6.87 20.10 -4.44
CA SER A 36 7.09 20.04 -5.89
C SER A 36 5.96 19.29 -6.58
N VAL A 37 5.64 19.70 -7.79
CA VAL A 37 4.76 18.91 -8.67
C VAL A 37 5.49 17.64 -9.09
N GLY A 38 4.80 16.50 -9.01
CA GLY A 38 5.35 15.21 -9.38
C GLY A 38 4.49 14.07 -8.86
N LEU A 39 4.92 12.83 -9.11
CA LEU A 39 4.29 11.67 -8.52
C LEU A 39 4.54 11.67 -7.02
N TYR A 40 3.48 11.62 -6.22
CA TYR A 40 3.60 11.58 -4.76
C TYR A 40 3.87 10.15 -4.30
N HIS A 41 2.97 9.22 -4.57
CA HIS A 41 3.16 7.78 -4.32
C HIS A 41 2.35 6.91 -5.29
N LEU A 42 2.74 5.64 -5.36
CA LEU A 42 1.95 4.56 -5.95
C LEU A 42 1.37 3.72 -4.82
N ALA A 43 0.15 3.21 -4.98
CA ALA A 43 -0.49 2.30 -4.03
C ALA A 43 -0.52 0.88 -4.60
N TRP A 44 -0.06 -0.08 -3.78
CA TRP A 44 -0.05 -1.50 -4.08
C TRP A 44 -1.05 -2.22 -3.18
N GLU A 45 -2.02 -2.89 -3.77
CA GLU A 45 -2.97 -3.70 -3.02
C GLU A 45 -2.36 -5.04 -2.66
N VAL A 46 -2.58 -5.48 -1.41
CA VAL A 46 -2.24 -6.83 -0.94
C VAL A 46 -3.45 -7.75 -0.98
N ASP A 47 -3.22 -9.06 -1.05
CA ASP A 47 -4.31 -10.03 -1.15
C ASP A 47 -5.09 -10.18 0.15
N THR A 48 -4.41 -10.17 1.30
CA THR A 48 -5.03 -10.37 2.60
C THR A 48 -4.60 -9.32 3.63
N LEU A 49 -5.39 -9.17 4.68
CA LEU A 49 -5.02 -8.33 5.82
C LEU A 49 -3.76 -8.87 6.54
N GLY A 50 -3.58 -10.19 6.50
CA GLY A 50 -2.35 -10.83 6.99
C GLY A 50 -1.11 -10.41 6.23
N ASP A 51 -1.20 -10.32 4.89
CA ASP A 51 -0.09 -9.85 4.06
C ASP A 51 0.27 -8.40 4.38
N LEU A 52 -0.73 -7.56 4.69
CA LEU A 52 -0.47 -6.18 5.14
C LEU A 52 0.32 -6.16 6.45
N ALA A 53 -0.03 -7.02 7.39
CA ALA A 53 0.67 -7.11 8.68
C ALA A 53 2.11 -7.62 8.52
N ASP A 54 2.31 -8.67 7.72
CA ASP A 54 3.64 -9.22 7.45
C ASP A 54 4.53 -8.20 6.73
N LEU A 55 3.96 -7.41 5.82
CA LEU A 55 4.66 -6.31 5.17
C LEU A 55 4.97 -5.15 6.12
N ALA A 56 4.11 -4.87 7.10
CA ALA A 56 4.41 -3.86 8.11
C ALA A 56 5.68 -4.21 8.88
N ASP A 57 5.81 -5.47 9.32
CA ASP A 57 6.98 -5.96 10.02
C ASP A 57 8.24 -5.91 9.11
N ALA A 58 8.13 -6.39 7.88
CA ALA A 58 9.24 -6.38 6.93
C ALA A 58 9.72 -4.96 6.58
N LEU A 59 8.80 -4.03 6.39
CA LEU A 59 9.12 -2.62 6.10
C LEU A 59 9.73 -1.92 7.32
N LEU A 60 9.28 -2.27 8.51
CA LEU A 60 9.85 -1.76 9.75
C LEU A 60 11.29 -2.28 9.94
N GLU A 61 11.51 -3.58 9.74
CA GLU A 61 12.85 -4.19 9.83
C GLU A 61 13.81 -3.59 8.79
N ALA A 62 13.33 -3.32 7.58
CA ALA A 62 14.10 -2.66 6.52
C ALA A 62 14.35 -1.16 6.79
N GLY A 63 13.73 -0.57 7.81
CA GLY A 63 13.79 0.88 8.05
C GLY A 63 13.10 1.72 6.97
N ALA A 64 12.22 1.11 6.19
CA ALA A 64 11.51 1.72 5.06
C ALA A 64 10.15 2.31 5.45
N LEU A 65 9.50 1.77 6.51
CA LEU A 65 8.18 2.21 6.97
C LEU A 65 8.26 3.65 7.51
N VAL A 66 7.45 4.55 6.95
CA VAL A 66 7.40 5.97 7.35
C VAL A 66 6.07 6.37 7.99
N GLY A 67 5.06 5.52 7.89
CA GLY A 67 3.77 5.77 8.52
C GLY A 67 2.75 4.69 8.22
N SER A 68 1.63 4.76 8.92
CA SER A 68 0.45 3.93 8.66
C SER A 68 -0.82 4.73 8.93
N ALA A 69 -1.93 4.35 8.32
CA ALA A 69 -3.21 5.02 8.52
C ALA A 69 -4.40 4.08 8.32
N ASN A 70 -5.41 4.29 9.15
CA ASN A 70 -6.74 3.75 8.96
C ASN A 70 -7.63 4.84 8.33
N HIS A 71 -8.02 4.63 7.07
CA HIS A 71 -8.91 5.52 6.33
C HIS A 71 -10.38 5.06 6.36
N GLY A 72 -10.75 4.23 7.33
CA GLY A 72 -12.07 3.64 7.40
C GLY A 72 -12.21 2.50 6.40
N THR A 73 -12.36 2.80 5.13
CA THR A 73 -12.54 1.80 4.07
C THR A 73 -11.27 1.10 3.63
N THR A 74 -10.10 1.68 3.94
CA THR A 74 -8.77 1.13 3.61
C THR A 74 -7.85 1.17 4.81
N LYS A 75 -6.90 0.24 4.86
CA LYS A 75 -5.81 0.17 5.83
C LYS A 75 -4.51 0.27 5.07
N SER A 76 -3.69 1.25 5.41
CA SER A 76 -2.55 1.66 4.59
C SER A 76 -1.26 1.73 5.37
N LEU A 77 -0.18 1.28 4.75
CA LEU A 77 1.20 1.48 5.16
C LEU A 77 1.87 2.41 4.16
N TYR A 78 2.66 3.34 4.64
CA TYR A 78 3.47 4.25 3.82
C TYR A 78 4.94 3.93 4.02
N ALA A 79 5.67 3.78 2.94
CA ALA A 79 7.07 3.43 2.96
C ALA A 79 7.87 4.21 1.91
N LYS A 80 9.18 4.20 2.05
CA LYS A 80 10.10 4.76 1.06
C LYS A 80 11.04 3.69 0.55
N ASP A 81 11.25 3.70 -0.75
CA ASP A 81 12.28 2.90 -1.38
C ASP A 81 13.69 3.44 -1.07
N PRO A 82 14.77 2.72 -1.46
CA PRO A 82 16.14 3.18 -1.22
C PRO A 82 16.49 4.54 -1.85
N ASP A 83 15.79 4.96 -2.89
CA ASP A 83 15.97 6.26 -3.54
C ASP A 83 15.08 7.36 -2.92
N GLY A 84 14.30 7.02 -1.89
CA GLY A 84 13.43 7.93 -1.15
C GLY A 84 12.08 8.19 -1.82
N LEU A 85 11.72 7.43 -2.85
CA LEU A 85 10.40 7.51 -3.46
C LEU A 85 9.35 6.86 -2.53
N GLU A 86 8.26 7.57 -2.30
CA GLU A 86 7.19 7.09 -1.42
C GLU A 86 6.26 6.14 -2.16
N PHE A 87 5.86 5.07 -1.48
CA PHE A 87 4.83 4.17 -1.94
C PHE A 87 3.89 3.79 -0.79
N GLU A 88 2.70 3.38 -1.16
CA GLU A 88 1.67 2.90 -0.25
C GLU A 88 1.46 1.41 -0.47
N VAL A 89 1.22 0.68 0.62
CA VAL A 89 0.68 -0.69 0.58
C VAL A 89 -0.67 -0.66 1.26
N VAL A 90 -1.70 -1.19 0.60
CA VAL A 90 -3.07 -1.03 1.05
C VAL A 90 -3.84 -2.35 1.04
N TRP A 91 -4.65 -2.53 2.08
CA TRP A 91 -5.72 -3.52 2.12
C TRP A 91 -7.08 -2.80 2.15
N LEU A 92 -8.00 -3.22 1.29
CA LEU A 92 -9.33 -2.66 1.18
C LEU A 92 -10.34 -3.57 1.88
N ILE A 93 -11.20 -2.98 2.71
CA ILE A 93 -12.31 -3.74 3.30
C ILE A 93 -13.25 -4.20 2.18
N PRO A 94 -13.55 -5.51 2.06
CA PRO A 94 -14.57 -6.01 1.14
C PRO A 94 -15.90 -5.29 1.29
N ALA A 95 -16.59 -4.99 0.19
CA ALA A 95 -17.81 -4.18 0.21
C ALA A 95 -18.93 -4.80 1.06
N ASP A 96 -18.98 -6.12 1.14
CA ASP A 96 -19.91 -6.89 1.96
C ASP A 96 -19.59 -6.88 3.46
N LEU A 97 -18.37 -6.49 3.85
CA LEU A 97 -17.94 -6.32 5.23
C LEU A 97 -17.93 -4.84 5.68
N LEU A 98 -18.10 -3.90 4.74
CA LEU A 98 -18.11 -2.47 5.03
C LEU A 98 -19.35 -2.08 5.83
N THR A 99 -19.12 -1.50 7.00
CA THR A 99 -20.18 -0.91 7.83
C THR A 99 -20.36 0.58 7.55
N ASP A 100 -21.47 1.16 8.00
CA ASP A 100 -21.67 2.61 7.94
C ASP A 100 -20.65 3.37 8.82
N GLU A 101 -20.18 2.74 9.90
CA GLU A 101 -19.11 3.27 10.73
C GLU A 101 -17.79 3.36 9.96
N ASP A 102 -17.41 2.31 9.22
CA ASP A 102 -16.20 2.31 8.39
C ASP A 102 -16.27 3.40 7.31
N ARG A 103 -17.44 3.59 6.69
CA ARG A 103 -17.68 4.65 5.70
C ARG A 103 -17.60 6.06 6.32
N ALA A 104 -18.14 6.22 7.52
CA ALA A 104 -18.08 7.49 8.25
C ALA A 104 -16.66 7.78 8.74
N ALA A 105 -15.92 6.76 9.16
CA ALA A 105 -14.53 6.86 9.60
C ALA A 105 -13.59 7.30 8.46
N GLY A 106 -13.88 6.96 7.21
CA GLY A 106 -13.08 7.34 6.03
C GLY A 106 -12.95 8.84 5.80
N LYS A 107 -13.66 9.66 6.56
CA LYS A 107 -13.53 11.14 6.55
C LYS A 107 -12.40 11.64 7.47
N ARG A 108 -11.76 10.77 8.24
CA ARG A 108 -10.70 11.10 9.20
C ARG A 108 -9.57 10.08 9.09
N ILE A 109 -8.34 10.57 9.06
CA ILE A 109 -7.16 9.70 9.22
C ILE A 109 -7.08 9.30 10.68
N GLN A 110 -7.08 8.00 10.94
CA GLN A 110 -6.96 7.41 12.27
C GLN A 110 -5.66 6.60 12.35
N GLU A 111 -5.21 6.35 13.57
CA GLU A 111 -4.12 5.41 13.82
C GLU A 111 -4.53 4.00 13.37
N LEU A 112 -3.64 3.29 12.69
CA LEU A 112 -3.83 1.91 12.29
C LEU A 112 -3.31 0.98 13.37
N ASP A 113 -4.21 0.20 13.94
CA ASP A 113 -3.92 -0.90 14.85
C ASP A 113 -4.22 -2.21 14.11
N LEU A 114 -3.17 -2.84 13.58
CA LEU A 114 -3.29 -4.06 12.77
C LEU A 114 -3.83 -5.25 13.58
N ASP A 115 -3.46 -5.36 14.86
CA ASP A 115 -3.96 -6.45 15.72
C ASP A 115 -5.47 -6.32 15.91
N ARG A 116 -5.95 -5.11 16.12
CA ARG A 116 -7.38 -4.81 16.22
C ARG A 116 -8.11 -5.11 14.92
N GLU A 117 -7.56 -4.71 13.78
CA GLU A 117 -8.17 -4.96 12.48
C GLU A 117 -8.19 -6.46 12.15
N ILE A 118 -7.13 -7.20 12.47
CA ILE A 118 -7.06 -8.65 12.33
C ILE A 118 -8.09 -9.34 13.25
N ALA A 119 -8.24 -8.87 14.48
CA ALA A 119 -9.26 -9.40 15.39
C ALA A 119 -10.69 -9.15 14.86
N LYS A 120 -10.92 -8.03 14.15
CA LYS A 120 -12.21 -7.66 13.58
C LYS A 120 -12.55 -8.45 12.30
N TYR A 121 -11.61 -8.56 11.37
CA TYR A 121 -11.87 -9.08 10.02
C TYR A 121 -11.29 -10.48 9.77
N GLY A 122 -10.33 -10.90 10.56
CA GLY A 122 -9.55 -12.12 10.35
C GLY A 122 -8.29 -11.86 9.49
N ARG A 123 -7.22 -12.61 9.79
CA ARG A 123 -5.95 -12.50 9.09
C ARG A 123 -6.05 -12.85 7.59
N ASP A 124 -6.91 -13.83 7.27
CA ASP A 124 -7.13 -14.31 5.90
C ASP A 124 -8.18 -13.50 5.13
N ALA A 125 -8.66 -12.39 5.71
CA ALA A 125 -9.64 -11.53 5.05
C ALA A 125 -9.04 -10.93 3.78
N ARG A 126 -9.63 -11.29 2.63
CA ARG A 126 -9.13 -10.87 1.32
C ARG A 126 -9.49 -9.41 1.05
N SER A 127 -8.60 -8.72 0.35
CA SER A 127 -8.82 -7.35 -0.07
C SER A 127 -10.03 -7.23 -1.01
N GLY A 128 -10.72 -6.08 -0.95
CA GLY A 128 -12.05 -5.92 -1.52
C GLY A 128 -12.12 -5.78 -3.04
N ILE A 129 -11.04 -5.38 -3.71
CA ILE A 129 -11.08 -5.18 -5.16
C ILE A 129 -11.14 -6.53 -5.88
N GLY A 130 -12.11 -6.63 -6.79
CA GLY A 130 -12.34 -7.85 -7.57
C GLY A 130 -12.98 -9.02 -6.81
N ILE A 131 -13.20 -8.88 -5.50
CA ILE A 131 -13.77 -9.94 -4.64
C ILE A 131 -15.11 -9.51 -4.06
N SER A 132 -15.24 -8.23 -3.72
CA SER A 132 -16.48 -7.70 -3.19
C SER A 132 -17.63 -7.89 -4.17
N ARG A 133 -18.66 -8.56 -3.71
CA ARG A 133 -19.90 -8.66 -4.47
C ARG A 133 -20.64 -7.33 -4.32
N VAL A 134 -20.88 -6.65 -5.41
CA VAL A 134 -21.87 -5.57 -5.44
C VAL A 134 -23.22 -6.27 -5.24
N LEU A 135 -23.80 -6.14 -4.06
CA LEU A 135 -25.18 -6.54 -3.83
C LEU A 135 -26.05 -5.60 -4.66
N ALA A 136 -26.70 -6.16 -5.66
CA ALA A 136 -27.64 -5.44 -6.52
C ALA A 136 -28.90 -5.04 -5.73
#